data_83e8779ecb04e63383197fc999385cdf
#
_entry.id   83e8779ecb04e63383197fc999385cdf
#
_cell.length_a   1.000
_cell.length_b   1.000
_cell.length_c   1.000
_cell.angle_alpha   90.00
_cell.angle_beta   90.00
_cell.angle_gamma   90.00
#
_symmetry.space_group_name_H-M   'P 1'
#
loop_
_entity.id
_entity.type
_entity.pdbx_description
1 polymer ?
#
loop_
_entity_poly.entity_id
_entity_poly.type
_entity_poly.pdbx_seq_one_letter_code
_entity_poly.pdbx_strand_id
1 'polypeptide(L)'
;MRSVGRSILAAIALTAVIGTTTACGADDDAGPETDPSASRAARPAISPAPGDHTLAIDRAGAERSWAVHAPPGYRPGAPTPLVVALHGTDQSPDRLRDTSGLNALADTEGFLVAYPKSLNRQFSRVAEQGDDINFVRALVDKMVKEWSVDPARVYATGFSSGAELTYALGVEAPEVFAAIAPVGGAFAGGPAASDPNYKPSRPVSLITFIGREDRNASRMYSGLSRWQKNLGCTVGKPVWVDATRTVNRTASTCPDGSKVVDYTVNGMGHAWPSASGHRAAVDATAAMWEFFAASPRGQ
;
A
#
# COMPACT_ATOMS: atom_id res chain seq x y z
N MET A 1 -27.60 51.76 -22.14
CA MET A 1 -26.59 52.72 -22.63
C MET A 1 -25.39 51.91 -23.11
N ARG A 2 -25.04 52.14 -24.36
CA ARG A 2 -24.03 51.50 -25.19
C ARG A 2 -22.62 51.91 -24.73
N SER A 3 -21.62 51.05 -24.75
CA SER A 3 -20.29 51.43 -25.22
C SER A 3 -19.53 50.24 -25.78
N VAL A 4 -19.12 50.46 -27.02
CA VAL A 4 -18.34 49.62 -27.92
C VAL A 4 -16.89 50.07 -27.84
N GLY A 5 -15.93 49.18 -27.92
CA GLY A 5 -14.50 49.50 -28.03
C GLY A 5 -13.70 48.29 -28.40
N ARG A 6 -13.48 48.07 -29.57
CA ARG A 6 -12.48 48.28 -30.65
C ARG A 6 -11.26 47.36 -30.49
N SER A 7 -11.22 46.38 -31.42
CA SER A 7 -10.08 45.58 -31.81
C SER A 7 -8.95 46.43 -32.43
N ILE A 8 -7.69 46.04 -32.15
CA ILE A 8 -6.52 46.49 -32.90
C ILE A 8 -5.77 45.24 -33.38
N LEU A 9 -5.81 45.04 -34.69
CA LEU A 9 -4.93 44.16 -35.45
C LEU A 9 -3.60 44.89 -35.67
N ALA A 10 -2.48 44.25 -35.35
CA ALA A 10 -1.16 44.65 -35.81
C ALA A 10 -0.60 43.59 -36.76
N ALA A 11 -0.48 43.97 -38.02
CA ALA A 11 0.19 43.23 -39.06
C ALA A 11 1.71 43.53 -38.99
N ILE A 12 2.55 42.51 -38.97
CA ILE A 12 4.01 42.67 -39.14
C ILE A 12 4.41 41.97 -40.44
N ALA A 13 5.03 42.78 -41.30
CA ALA A 13 5.49 42.44 -42.65
C ALA A 13 6.73 41.55 -42.61
N LEU A 14 6.73 40.57 -43.53
CA LEU A 14 7.85 39.63 -43.77
C LEU A 14 8.76 40.27 -44.83
N THR A 15 10.06 40.55 -44.52
CA THR A 15 11.09 40.91 -45.48
C THR A 15 12.01 39.71 -45.69
N ALA A 16 11.99 39.18 -46.93
CA ALA A 16 12.94 38.15 -47.37
C ALA A 16 14.27 38.80 -47.80
N VAL A 17 15.36 38.31 -47.29
CA VAL A 17 16.71 38.59 -47.80
C VAL A 17 17.27 37.31 -48.40
N ILE A 18 17.51 37.36 -49.73
CA ILE A 18 18.17 36.33 -50.50
C ILE A 18 19.67 36.61 -50.42
N GLY A 19 20.43 35.74 -49.80
CA GLY A 19 21.89 35.76 -49.79
C GLY A 19 22.43 34.45 -50.41
N THR A 20 23.00 34.55 -51.56
CA THR A 20 23.79 33.49 -52.23
C THR A 20 25.17 33.42 -51.62
N THR A 21 25.60 32.27 -51.12
CA THR A 21 27.01 31.98 -50.90
C THR A 21 27.38 30.55 -51.31
N THR A 22 28.43 30.52 -52.01
CA THR A 22 29.21 29.46 -52.68
C THR A 22 29.55 28.28 -51.78
N ALA A 23 29.50 27.08 -52.36
CA ALA A 23 29.97 25.80 -51.84
C ALA A 23 31.49 25.77 -51.60
N CYS A 24 31.91 25.28 -50.45
CA CYS A 24 33.17 24.58 -50.27
C CYS A 24 32.89 23.37 -49.36
N GLY A 25 33.31 22.21 -49.85
CA GLY A 25 33.14 20.93 -49.13
C GLY A 25 33.99 20.85 -47.88
N ALA A 26 33.45 20.14 -46.92
CA ALA A 26 34.19 19.60 -45.79
C ALA A 26 33.52 18.28 -45.38
N ASP A 27 34.34 17.33 -45.10
CA ASP A 27 34.11 15.92 -44.88
C ASP A 27 33.02 15.60 -43.85
N ASP A 28 32.18 14.66 -44.21
CA ASP A 28 31.21 13.98 -43.34
C ASP A 28 31.98 13.08 -42.35
N ASP A 29 32.27 13.60 -41.15
CA ASP A 29 32.58 12.78 -40.00
C ASP A 29 31.28 12.58 -39.20
N ALA A 30 30.49 11.61 -39.66
CA ALA A 30 29.32 11.11 -38.92
C ALA A 30 29.83 10.33 -37.71
N GLY A 31 29.99 11.04 -36.59
CA GLY A 31 30.14 10.40 -35.29
C GLY A 31 29.01 9.40 -35.06
N PRO A 32 29.23 8.26 -34.37
CA PRO A 32 28.23 7.26 -34.16
C PRO A 32 27.03 7.86 -33.41
N GLU A 33 25.88 7.89 -34.07
CA GLU A 33 24.60 8.13 -33.39
C GLU A 33 24.47 7.08 -32.29
N THR A 34 24.57 7.51 -31.03
CA THR A 34 24.26 6.66 -29.88
C THR A 34 22.77 6.43 -29.87
N ASP A 35 22.37 5.24 -30.36
CA ASP A 35 21.01 4.71 -30.29
C ASP A 35 20.55 4.74 -28.80
N PRO A 36 19.53 5.52 -28.42
CA PRO A 36 18.97 5.54 -27.06
C PRO A 36 18.29 4.24 -26.66
N SER A 37 18.28 3.24 -27.55
CA SER A 37 17.82 1.87 -27.29
C SER A 37 18.94 0.98 -26.70
N ALA A 38 19.89 1.54 -25.96
CA ALA A 38 20.82 0.72 -25.20
C ALA A 38 20.02 -0.17 -24.24
N SER A 39 19.89 -1.40 -24.62
CA SER A 39 19.26 -2.52 -23.91
C SER A 39 19.60 -2.44 -22.43
N ARG A 40 18.62 -2.03 -21.61
CA ARG A 40 18.71 -2.11 -20.15
C ARG A 40 18.93 -3.59 -19.83
N ALA A 41 20.16 -3.95 -19.47
CA ALA A 41 20.55 -5.34 -19.20
C ALA A 41 19.53 -5.97 -18.23
N ALA A 42 19.00 -7.13 -18.63
CA ALA A 42 18.04 -7.87 -17.81
C ALA A 42 18.66 -8.12 -16.43
N ARG A 43 17.99 -7.66 -15.38
CA ARG A 43 18.44 -7.90 -14.01
C ARG A 43 18.53 -9.41 -13.77
N PRO A 44 19.59 -9.91 -13.12
CA PRO A 44 19.65 -11.31 -12.74
C PRO A 44 18.42 -11.64 -11.89
N ALA A 45 17.73 -12.73 -12.24
CA ALA A 45 16.60 -13.23 -11.47
C ALA A 45 17.09 -13.60 -10.06
N ILE A 46 16.46 -13.02 -9.04
CA ILE A 46 16.75 -13.37 -7.64
C ILE A 46 16.05 -14.69 -7.36
N SER A 47 16.82 -15.74 -7.06
CA SER A 47 16.27 -17.02 -6.64
C SER A 47 15.70 -16.93 -5.24
N PRO A 48 14.46 -17.40 -5.01
CA PRO A 48 13.85 -17.42 -3.69
C PRO A 48 14.67 -18.25 -2.69
N ALA A 49 14.99 -17.63 -1.56
CA ALA A 49 15.75 -18.28 -0.46
C ALA A 49 15.40 -17.58 0.87
N PRO A 50 15.68 -18.20 2.03
CA PRO A 50 15.62 -17.50 3.32
C PRO A 50 16.51 -16.27 3.36
N GLY A 51 16.12 -15.25 4.16
CA GLY A 51 16.84 -14.00 4.34
C GLY A 51 16.17 -12.80 3.67
N ASP A 52 16.90 -11.70 3.62
CA ASP A 52 16.41 -10.43 3.09
C ASP A 52 16.81 -10.23 1.63
N HIS A 53 15.86 -9.83 0.81
CA HIS A 53 16.02 -9.63 -0.63
C HIS A 53 15.41 -8.29 -1.06
N THR A 54 15.88 -7.74 -2.19
CA THR A 54 15.25 -6.58 -2.84
C THR A 54 14.81 -6.98 -4.23
N LEU A 55 13.51 -6.87 -4.49
CA LEU A 55 12.90 -7.15 -5.79
C LEU A 55 12.45 -5.85 -6.45
N ALA A 56 12.33 -5.89 -7.77
CA ALA A 56 11.79 -4.76 -8.53
C ALA A 56 11.09 -5.23 -9.81
N ILE A 57 10.21 -4.36 -10.30
CA ILE A 57 9.55 -4.45 -11.61
C ILE A 57 9.58 -3.08 -12.28
N ASP A 58 9.61 -3.07 -13.60
CA ASP A 58 9.33 -1.85 -14.36
C ASP A 58 7.81 -1.74 -14.55
N ARG A 59 7.24 -0.60 -14.15
CA ARG A 59 5.81 -0.35 -14.29
C ARG A 59 5.52 1.12 -14.60
N ALA A 60 4.73 1.34 -15.64
CA ALA A 60 4.36 2.69 -16.11
C ALA A 60 5.58 3.61 -16.31
N GLY A 61 6.69 3.08 -16.83
CA GLY A 61 7.92 3.83 -17.10
C GLY A 61 8.79 4.13 -15.87
N ALA A 62 8.43 3.60 -14.69
CA ALA A 62 9.20 3.74 -13.47
C ALA A 62 9.59 2.38 -12.88
N GLU A 63 10.78 2.32 -12.28
CA GLU A 63 11.16 1.18 -11.48
C GLU A 63 10.44 1.23 -10.13
N ARG A 64 9.71 0.16 -9.82
CA ARG A 64 9.03 -0.05 -8.53
C ARG A 64 9.72 -1.18 -7.78
N SER A 65 10.11 -0.94 -6.55
CA SER A 65 10.86 -1.91 -5.75
C SER A 65 10.21 -2.19 -4.39
N TRP A 66 10.55 -3.35 -3.83
CA TRP A 66 10.17 -3.74 -2.48
C TRP A 66 11.25 -4.62 -1.85
N ALA A 67 11.39 -4.54 -0.53
CA ALA A 67 12.15 -5.50 0.24
C ALA A 67 11.28 -6.74 0.54
N VAL A 68 11.90 -7.90 0.58
CA VAL A 68 11.26 -9.17 1.00
C VAL A 68 12.05 -9.73 2.15
N HIS A 69 11.38 -10.10 3.22
CA HIS A 69 11.91 -10.93 4.28
C HIS A 69 11.33 -12.34 4.15
N ALA A 70 12.19 -13.32 3.98
CA ALA A 70 11.84 -14.74 3.97
C ALA A 70 12.40 -15.41 5.24
N PRO A 71 11.53 -16.02 6.08
CA PRO A 71 11.95 -16.58 7.36
C PRO A 71 12.96 -17.72 7.17
N PRO A 72 13.76 -18.07 8.20
CA PRO A 72 14.75 -19.16 8.11
C PRO A 72 14.15 -20.50 7.69
N GLY A 73 12.88 -20.73 8.02
CA GLY A 73 12.15 -21.95 7.63
C GLY A 73 11.56 -21.94 6.22
N TYR A 74 11.70 -20.83 5.46
CA TYR A 74 11.15 -20.72 4.11
C TYR A 74 11.75 -21.78 3.17
N ARG A 75 10.90 -22.43 2.36
CA ARG A 75 11.30 -23.41 1.36
C ARG A 75 10.64 -23.10 0.02
N PRO A 76 11.42 -22.85 -1.04
CA PRO A 76 10.87 -22.72 -2.40
C PRO A 76 10.00 -23.94 -2.75
N GLY A 77 8.84 -23.71 -3.34
CA GLY A 77 7.87 -24.76 -3.67
C GLY A 77 6.84 -25.07 -2.57
N ALA A 78 7.07 -24.64 -1.33
CA ALA A 78 6.09 -24.79 -0.25
C ALA A 78 5.14 -23.58 -0.18
N PRO A 79 3.79 -23.77 -0.25
CA PRO A 79 2.84 -22.67 -0.17
C PRO A 79 2.98 -21.88 1.13
N THR A 80 3.40 -20.62 1.04
CA THR A 80 3.76 -19.77 2.19
C THR A 80 2.85 -18.54 2.24
N PRO A 81 2.31 -18.13 3.42
CA PRO A 81 1.55 -16.89 3.54
C PRO A 81 2.40 -15.66 3.23
N LEU A 82 1.76 -14.58 2.77
CA LEU A 82 2.39 -13.29 2.50
C LEU A 82 1.69 -12.15 3.24
N VAL A 83 2.47 -11.31 3.92
CA VAL A 83 2.02 -10.02 4.44
C VAL A 83 2.69 -8.90 3.64
N VAL A 84 1.89 -8.06 2.98
CA VAL A 84 2.34 -6.82 2.34
C VAL A 84 2.25 -5.69 3.35
N ALA A 85 3.37 -5.07 3.70
CA ALA A 85 3.47 -4.06 4.75
C ALA A 85 3.84 -2.68 4.19
N LEU A 86 2.94 -1.70 4.31
CA LEU A 86 2.98 -0.39 3.67
C LEU A 86 3.40 0.71 4.65
N HIS A 87 4.51 1.39 4.39
CA HIS A 87 5.04 2.45 5.27
C HIS A 87 4.19 3.73 5.23
N GLY A 88 4.33 4.58 6.24
CA GLY A 88 3.66 5.88 6.32
C GLY A 88 4.33 6.97 5.46
N THR A 89 3.70 8.16 5.43
CA THR A 89 4.28 9.35 4.80
C THR A 89 5.65 9.67 5.38
N ASP A 90 6.61 9.98 4.52
CA ASP A 90 8.00 10.31 4.88
C ASP A 90 8.76 9.19 5.61
N GLN A 91 8.25 7.97 5.52
CA GLN A 91 8.91 6.78 6.04
C GLN A 91 9.52 5.94 4.91
N SER A 92 10.21 4.89 5.30
CA SER A 92 10.80 3.88 4.40
C SER A 92 10.31 2.48 4.78
N PRO A 93 10.51 1.50 3.87
CA PRO A 93 10.34 0.07 4.18
C PRO A 93 11.07 -0.34 5.47
N ASP A 94 12.33 0.08 5.65
CA ASP A 94 13.14 -0.25 6.83
C ASP A 94 12.54 0.32 8.11
N ARG A 95 12.06 1.58 8.06
CA ARG A 95 11.42 2.20 9.23
C ARG A 95 10.20 1.42 9.69
N LEU A 96 9.36 0.97 8.74
CA LEU A 96 8.20 0.16 9.08
C LEU A 96 8.61 -1.22 9.60
N ARG A 97 9.57 -1.89 8.96
CA ARG A 97 10.12 -3.17 9.43
C ARG A 97 10.53 -3.09 10.91
N ASP A 98 11.35 -2.08 11.24
CA ASP A 98 11.90 -1.90 12.58
C ASP A 98 10.82 -1.53 13.61
N THR A 99 9.83 -0.72 13.22
CA THR A 99 8.74 -0.30 14.11
C THR A 99 7.72 -1.39 14.34
N SER A 100 7.38 -2.17 13.30
CA SER A 100 6.35 -3.21 13.39
C SER A 100 6.85 -4.50 14.04
N GLY A 101 8.12 -4.85 13.87
CA GLY A 101 8.65 -6.13 14.32
C GLY A 101 8.15 -7.34 13.50
N LEU A 102 7.58 -7.12 12.31
CA LEU A 102 7.00 -8.18 11.47
C LEU A 102 8.00 -9.26 11.10
N ASN A 103 9.29 -8.92 10.87
CA ASN A 103 10.30 -9.92 10.53
C ASN A 103 10.51 -10.94 11.66
N ALA A 104 10.61 -10.45 12.89
CA ALA A 104 10.80 -11.35 14.06
C ALA A 104 9.60 -12.31 14.24
N LEU A 105 8.38 -11.82 13.99
CA LEU A 105 7.20 -12.67 14.01
C LEU A 105 7.17 -13.63 12.81
N ALA A 106 7.56 -13.18 11.63
CA ALA A 106 7.66 -14.00 10.43
C ALA A 106 8.64 -15.19 10.60
N ASP A 107 9.75 -14.95 11.30
CA ASP A 107 10.75 -15.99 11.62
C ASP A 107 10.17 -17.12 12.47
N THR A 108 9.24 -16.81 13.37
CA THR A 108 8.58 -17.80 14.25
C THR A 108 7.36 -18.45 13.61
N GLU A 109 6.57 -17.68 12.86
CA GLU A 109 5.27 -18.10 12.34
C GLU A 109 5.33 -18.63 10.89
N GLY A 110 6.44 -18.40 10.19
CA GLY A 110 6.68 -18.99 8.87
C GLY A 110 5.93 -18.30 7.74
N PHE A 111 5.88 -16.97 7.69
CA PHE A 111 5.31 -16.19 6.58
C PHE A 111 6.32 -15.26 5.93
N LEU A 112 6.08 -14.88 4.68
CA LEU A 112 6.86 -13.89 3.95
C LEU A 112 6.36 -12.48 4.28
N VAL A 113 7.26 -11.51 4.36
CA VAL A 113 6.88 -10.10 4.44
C VAL A 113 7.43 -9.35 3.24
N ALA A 114 6.56 -8.61 2.53
CA ALA A 114 6.96 -7.71 1.47
C ALA A 114 6.74 -6.26 1.90
N TYR A 115 7.76 -5.43 1.76
CA TYR A 115 7.75 -4.01 2.11
C TYR A 115 7.89 -3.15 0.85
N PRO A 116 6.80 -2.78 0.18
CA PRO A 116 6.85 -1.91 -0.99
C PRO A 116 7.42 -0.53 -0.66
N LYS A 117 8.18 0.03 -1.62
CA LYS A 117 8.66 1.41 -1.56
C LYS A 117 7.75 2.31 -2.40
N SER A 118 7.24 3.40 -1.82
CA SER A 118 6.50 4.41 -2.57
C SER A 118 7.43 5.18 -3.52
N LEU A 119 6.92 5.64 -4.67
CA LEU A 119 7.69 6.51 -5.59
C LEU A 119 7.89 7.91 -5.00
N ASN A 120 6.85 8.41 -4.39
CA ASN A 120 6.84 9.71 -3.72
C ASN A 120 6.79 9.46 -2.21
N ARG A 121 7.04 10.46 -1.41
CA ARG A 121 7.11 10.37 0.06
C ARG A 121 5.94 9.63 0.74
N GLN A 122 4.89 9.27 -0.02
CA GLN A 122 3.72 8.52 0.45
C GLN A 122 3.13 7.68 -0.67
N PHE A 123 2.31 6.71 -0.32
CA PHE A 123 1.52 5.95 -1.28
C PHE A 123 0.31 6.75 -1.76
N SER A 124 -0.02 6.58 -3.04
CA SER A 124 -1.23 7.12 -3.65
C SER A 124 -2.36 6.09 -3.59
N ARG A 125 -3.54 6.55 -3.19
CA ARG A 125 -4.78 5.77 -3.20
C ARG A 125 -5.57 5.95 -4.49
N VAL A 126 -5.09 6.81 -5.39
CA VAL A 126 -5.74 7.14 -6.66
C VAL A 126 -4.80 6.72 -7.77
N ALA A 127 -5.27 5.88 -8.68
CA ALA A 127 -4.49 5.33 -9.78
C ALA A 127 -3.80 6.41 -10.63
N GLU A 128 -4.43 7.57 -10.77
CA GLU A 128 -3.91 8.72 -11.53
C GLU A 128 -2.68 9.39 -10.88
N GLN A 129 -2.44 9.17 -9.58
CA GLN A 129 -1.36 9.82 -8.82
C GLN A 129 -0.17 8.92 -8.50
N GLY A 130 -0.13 7.69 -9.02
CA GLY A 130 1.01 6.82 -8.75
C GLY A 130 0.79 5.34 -8.95
N ASP A 131 -0.41 4.91 -9.29
CA ASP A 131 -0.74 3.50 -9.60
C ASP A 131 -0.26 2.48 -8.53
N ASP A 132 -0.26 2.90 -7.24
CA ASP A 132 0.25 2.06 -6.16
C ASP A 132 -0.60 0.81 -5.93
N ILE A 133 -1.91 0.87 -6.18
CA ILE A 133 -2.80 -0.31 -6.08
C ILE A 133 -2.38 -1.37 -7.10
N ASN A 134 -2.20 -0.97 -8.36
CA ASN A 134 -1.77 -1.91 -9.40
C ASN A 134 -0.31 -2.34 -9.26
N PHE A 135 0.55 -1.50 -8.67
CA PHE A 135 1.89 -1.92 -8.31
C PHE A 135 1.84 -3.04 -7.27
N VAL A 136 1.04 -2.89 -6.21
CA VAL A 136 0.91 -3.93 -5.17
C VAL A 136 0.29 -5.21 -5.74
N ARG A 137 -0.69 -5.12 -6.66
CA ARG A 137 -1.20 -6.30 -7.41
C ARG A 137 -0.08 -7.02 -8.14
N ALA A 138 0.72 -6.30 -8.93
CA ALA A 138 1.81 -6.87 -9.71
C ALA A 138 2.93 -7.45 -8.83
N LEU A 139 3.19 -6.83 -7.66
CA LEU A 139 4.09 -7.37 -6.64
C LEU A 139 3.57 -8.72 -6.15
N VAL A 140 2.30 -8.79 -5.73
CA VAL A 140 1.70 -10.05 -5.23
C VAL A 140 1.71 -11.12 -6.31
N ASP A 141 1.35 -10.80 -7.56
CA ASP A 141 1.41 -11.74 -8.69
C ASP A 141 2.82 -12.32 -8.87
N LYS A 142 3.85 -11.48 -8.76
CA LYS A 142 5.24 -11.93 -8.84
C LYS A 142 5.62 -12.82 -7.66
N MET A 143 5.20 -12.45 -6.44
CA MET A 143 5.45 -13.27 -5.25
C MET A 143 4.75 -14.64 -5.32
N VAL A 144 3.52 -14.69 -5.82
CA VAL A 144 2.81 -15.96 -6.04
C VAL A 144 3.52 -16.83 -7.07
N LYS A 145 3.96 -16.24 -8.19
CA LYS A 145 4.62 -16.99 -9.27
C LYS A 145 6.01 -17.49 -8.94
N GLU A 146 6.80 -16.67 -8.26
CA GLU A 146 8.23 -16.91 -8.07
C GLU A 146 8.59 -17.32 -6.64
N TRP A 147 7.83 -16.90 -5.62
CA TRP A 147 8.15 -17.09 -4.21
C TRP A 147 7.20 -18.07 -3.50
N SER A 148 6.48 -18.87 -4.27
CA SER A 148 5.57 -19.92 -3.74
C SER A 148 4.57 -19.38 -2.69
N VAL A 149 4.11 -18.12 -2.88
CA VAL A 149 3.08 -17.55 -2.01
C VAL A 149 1.76 -18.30 -2.22
N ASP A 150 1.11 -18.65 -1.12
CA ASP A 150 -0.25 -19.19 -1.14
C ASP A 150 -1.25 -18.07 -1.47
N PRO A 151 -1.92 -18.10 -2.63
CA PRO A 151 -2.83 -17.04 -3.01
C PRO A 151 -4.08 -16.94 -2.13
N ALA A 152 -4.39 -17.95 -1.32
CA ALA A 152 -5.46 -17.90 -0.33
C ALA A 152 -5.04 -17.21 0.98
N ARG A 153 -3.73 -17.03 1.22
CA ARG A 153 -3.16 -16.46 2.44
C ARG A 153 -2.30 -15.23 2.15
N VAL A 154 -2.87 -14.27 1.42
CA VAL A 154 -2.27 -12.96 1.14
C VAL A 154 -2.98 -11.90 1.95
N TYR A 155 -2.22 -11.13 2.70
CA TYR A 155 -2.71 -10.12 3.63
C TYR A 155 -2.02 -8.77 3.41
N ALA A 156 -2.68 -7.68 3.79
CA ALA A 156 -2.06 -6.36 3.74
C ALA A 156 -2.16 -5.66 5.09
N THR A 157 -1.09 -4.96 5.46
CA THR A 157 -1.05 -4.04 6.59
C THR A 157 -0.33 -2.76 6.19
N GLY A 158 -0.46 -1.73 7.01
CA GLY A 158 0.26 -0.48 6.79
C GLY A 158 0.03 0.52 7.90
N PHE A 159 0.90 1.53 7.93
CA PHE A 159 0.85 2.60 8.92
C PHE A 159 0.49 3.93 8.29
N SER A 160 -0.38 4.71 8.91
CA SER A 160 -0.71 6.08 8.49
C SER A 160 -1.21 6.13 7.02
N SER A 161 -0.51 6.78 6.10
CA SER A 161 -0.85 6.76 4.67
C SER A 161 -0.79 5.35 4.06
N GLY A 162 0.10 4.48 4.55
CA GLY A 162 0.12 3.06 4.20
C GLY A 162 -1.13 2.33 4.68
N ALA A 163 -1.67 2.68 5.84
CA ALA A 163 -2.95 2.15 6.32
C ALA A 163 -4.13 2.61 5.46
N GLU A 164 -4.10 3.84 4.98
CA GLU A 164 -5.12 4.33 4.05
C GLU A 164 -5.07 3.58 2.70
N LEU A 165 -3.85 3.28 2.18
CA LEU A 165 -3.72 2.39 1.02
C LEU A 165 -4.17 0.96 1.35
N THR A 166 -3.91 0.45 2.56
CA THR A 166 -4.39 -0.86 3.01
C THR A 166 -5.91 -0.97 2.92
N TYR A 167 -6.65 0.06 3.34
CA TYR A 167 -8.10 0.13 3.14
C TYR A 167 -8.47 0.13 1.64
N ALA A 168 -7.75 0.91 0.82
CA ALA A 168 -8.00 0.96 -0.62
C ALA A 168 -7.76 -0.41 -1.29
N LEU A 169 -6.73 -1.16 -0.86
CA LEU A 169 -6.47 -2.52 -1.35
C LEU A 169 -7.60 -3.49 -1.00
N GLY A 170 -8.18 -3.40 0.20
CA GLY A 170 -9.36 -4.20 0.58
C GLY A 170 -10.59 -3.91 -0.27
N VAL A 171 -10.65 -2.73 -0.86
CA VAL A 171 -11.74 -2.25 -1.72
C VAL A 171 -11.51 -2.58 -3.19
N GLU A 172 -10.33 -2.19 -3.69
CA GLU A 172 -10.02 -2.22 -5.12
C GLU A 172 -9.39 -3.55 -5.55
N ALA A 173 -8.86 -4.34 -4.59
CA ALA A 173 -8.20 -5.62 -4.83
C ALA A 173 -8.74 -6.75 -3.91
N PRO A 174 -10.05 -6.88 -3.69
CA PRO A 174 -10.61 -7.88 -2.78
C PRO A 174 -10.36 -9.32 -3.25
N GLU A 175 -10.04 -9.52 -4.52
CA GLU A 175 -9.66 -10.81 -5.08
C GLU A 175 -8.22 -11.20 -4.73
N VAL A 176 -7.40 -10.26 -4.25
CA VAL A 176 -5.99 -10.48 -3.87
C VAL A 176 -5.88 -10.75 -2.38
N PHE A 177 -6.53 -9.92 -1.55
CA PHE A 177 -6.33 -9.94 -0.10
C PHE A 177 -7.44 -10.67 0.64
N ALA A 178 -7.07 -11.64 1.47
CA ALA A 178 -7.99 -12.38 2.34
C ALA A 178 -8.43 -11.54 3.55
N ALA A 179 -7.50 -10.77 4.11
CA ALA A 179 -7.76 -9.84 5.20
C ALA A 179 -6.78 -8.65 5.18
N ILE A 180 -7.17 -7.56 5.84
CA ILE A 180 -6.38 -6.34 5.93
C ILE A 180 -6.26 -5.86 7.38
N ALA A 181 -5.13 -5.20 7.71
CA ALA A 181 -4.83 -4.69 9.04
C ALA A 181 -4.27 -3.25 9.01
N PRO A 182 -5.07 -2.22 8.73
CA PRO A 182 -4.63 -0.83 8.79
C PRO A 182 -4.35 -0.37 10.22
N VAL A 183 -3.19 0.30 10.45
CA VAL A 183 -2.77 0.84 11.74
C VAL A 183 -2.64 2.36 11.66
N GLY A 184 -3.36 3.10 12.48
CA GLY A 184 -3.28 4.57 12.53
C GLY A 184 -3.70 5.27 11.24
N GLY A 185 -4.61 4.68 10.46
CA GLY A 185 -5.16 5.25 9.23
C GLY A 185 -6.68 5.15 9.14
N ALA A 186 -7.28 5.87 8.22
CA ALA A 186 -8.72 5.95 8.06
C ALA A 186 -9.18 5.37 6.71
N PHE A 187 -10.34 4.71 6.71
CA PHE A 187 -11.09 4.47 5.47
C PHE A 187 -11.66 5.79 4.98
N ALA A 188 -10.88 6.50 4.16
CA ALA A 188 -11.23 7.82 3.69
C ALA A 188 -10.51 8.15 2.38
N GLY A 189 -11.17 8.95 1.53
CA GLY A 189 -10.69 9.29 0.19
C GLY A 189 -11.00 8.20 -0.84
N GLY A 190 -11.00 8.61 -2.10
CA GLY A 190 -11.41 7.77 -3.23
C GLY A 190 -12.93 7.57 -3.35
N PRO A 191 -13.39 7.06 -4.49
CA PRO A 191 -14.81 6.86 -4.77
C PRO A 191 -15.49 5.94 -3.74
N ALA A 192 -14.86 4.84 -3.38
CA ALA A 192 -15.41 3.84 -2.48
C ALA A 192 -15.70 4.38 -1.07
N ALA A 193 -14.81 5.20 -0.52
CA ALA A 193 -15.01 5.80 0.80
C ALA A 193 -16.09 6.90 0.80
N SER A 194 -16.45 7.41 -0.37
CA SER A 194 -17.47 8.45 -0.55
C SER A 194 -18.83 7.86 -0.93
N ASP A 195 -18.87 6.63 -1.42
CA ASP A 195 -20.11 5.94 -1.80
C ASP A 195 -20.75 5.27 -0.56
N PRO A 196 -21.95 5.68 -0.14
CA PRO A 196 -22.64 5.07 0.99
C PRO A 196 -23.11 3.64 0.73
N ASN A 197 -23.16 3.21 -0.51
CA ASN A 197 -23.59 1.87 -0.93
C ASN A 197 -22.40 0.97 -1.31
N TYR A 198 -21.19 1.48 -1.21
CA TYR A 198 -20.01 0.72 -1.61
C TYR A 198 -19.87 -0.55 -0.74
N LYS A 199 -19.64 -1.66 -1.43
CA LYS A 199 -19.25 -2.96 -0.83
C LYS A 199 -18.12 -3.55 -1.65
N PRO A 200 -17.12 -4.17 -1.03
CA PRO A 200 -16.16 -4.99 -1.76
C PRO A 200 -16.88 -6.07 -2.57
N SER A 201 -16.37 -6.41 -3.74
CA SER A 201 -16.95 -7.48 -4.58
C SER A 201 -16.80 -8.88 -3.97
N ARG A 202 -15.97 -9.01 -2.95
CA ARG A 202 -15.75 -10.21 -2.14
C ARG A 202 -15.57 -9.84 -0.67
N PRO A 203 -15.87 -10.74 0.27
CA PRO A 203 -15.60 -10.52 1.69
C PRO A 203 -14.11 -10.28 1.95
N VAL A 204 -13.78 -9.20 2.65
CA VAL A 204 -12.44 -8.89 3.14
C VAL A 204 -12.53 -8.60 4.63
N SER A 205 -11.93 -9.46 5.45
CA SER A 205 -11.89 -9.27 6.89
C SER A 205 -10.94 -8.14 7.29
N LEU A 206 -11.30 -7.37 8.31
CA LEU A 206 -10.58 -6.17 8.76
C LEU A 206 -10.24 -6.26 10.24
N ILE A 207 -8.98 -6.01 10.59
CA ILE A 207 -8.55 -5.66 11.94
C ILE A 207 -7.88 -4.30 11.92
N THR A 208 -8.18 -3.39 12.86
CA THR A 208 -7.58 -2.06 12.88
C THR A 208 -7.19 -1.62 14.29
N PHE A 209 -6.19 -0.73 14.37
CA PHE A 209 -5.64 -0.23 15.63
C PHE A 209 -5.65 1.30 15.63
N ILE A 210 -6.32 1.90 16.61
CA ILE A 210 -6.55 3.35 16.70
C ILE A 210 -6.03 3.86 18.04
N GLY A 211 -5.06 4.78 18.01
CA GLY A 211 -4.68 5.55 19.17
C GLY A 211 -5.75 6.58 19.48
N ARG A 212 -6.23 6.61 20.73
CA ARG A 212 -7.31 7.51 21.13
C ARG A 212 -6.88 8.98 21.10
N GLU A 213 -5.62 9.25 21.36
CA GLU A 213 -5.00 10.58 21.36
C GLU A 213 -4.36 10.94 20.01
N ASP A 214 -4.56 10.11 18.97
CA ASP A 214 -4.17 10.48 17.62
C ASP A 214 -5.01 11.67 17.12
N ARG A 215 -4.35 12.70 16.62
CA ARG A 215 -5.02 13.88 16.04
C ARG A 215 -6.04 13.54 14.94
N ASN A 216 -5.90 12.39 14.29
CA ASN A 216 -6.78 11.88 13.25
C ASN A 216 -7.78 10.82 13.76
N ALA A 217 -7.83 10.51 15.07
CA ALA A 217 -8.66 9.45 15.63
C ALA A 217 -10.13 9.58 15.22
N SER A 218 -10.69 10.78 15.25
CA SER A 218 -12.06 11.05 14.84
C SER A 218 -12.34 10.63 13.38
N ARG A 219 -11.38 10.87 12.47
CA ARG A 219 -11.47 10.45 11.06
C ARG A 219 -11.38 8.93 10.93
N MET A 220 -10.54 8.28 11.74
CA MET A 220 -10.40 6.82 11.76
C MET A 220 -11.68 6.14 12.24
N TYR A 221 -12.29 6.61 13.34
CA TYR A 221 -13.57 6.10 13.83
C TYR A 221 -14.71 6.30 12.81
N SER A 222 -14.75 7.47 12.17
CA SER A 222 -15.75 7.74 11.12
C SER A 222 -15.58 6.80 9.92
N GLY A 223 -14.34 6.53 9.52
CA GLY A 223 -14.02 5.58 8.45
C GLY A 223 -14.41 4.15 8.81
N LEU A 224 -14.05 3.69 10.01
CA LEU A 224 -14.42 2.37 10.51
C LEU A 224 -15.94 2.19 10.58
N SER A 225 -16.65 3.17 11.13
CA SER A 225 -18.12 3.15 11.21
C SER A 225 -18.76 3.07 9.82
N ARG A 226 -18.19 3.78 8.83
CA ARG A 226 -18.64 3.70 7.43
C ARG A 226 -18.39 2.31 6.84
N TRP A 227 -17.21 1.73 7.04
CA TRP A 227 -16.90 0.38 6.61
C TRP A 227 -17.92 -0.63 7.15
N GLN A 228 -18.13 -0.62 8.46
CA GLN A 228 -19.11 -1.49 9.14
C GLN A 228 -20.54 -1.28 8.62
N LYS A 229 -20.96 -0.02 8.44
CA LYS A 229 -22.30 0.32 7.92
C LYS A 229 -22.49 -0.17 6.49
N ASN A 230 -21.51 0.05 5.62
CA ASN A 230 -21.59 -0.36 4.22
C ASN A 230 -21.70 -1.88 4.08
N LEU A 231 -21.02 -2.63 4.94
CA LEU A 231 -21.12 -4.08 4.97
C LEU A 231 -22.34 -4.61 5.73
N GLY A 232 -23.10 -3.74 6.40
CA GLY A 232 -24.27 -4.14 7.22
C GLY A 232 -23.88 -4.91 8.48
N CYS A 233 -22.69 -4.66 9.03
CA CYS A 233 -22.19 -5.41 10.17
C CYS A 233 -22.98 -5.13 11.45
N THR A 234 -23.15 -6.17 12.27
CA THR A 234 -23.60 -6.04 13.66
C THR A 234 -22.38 -5.77 14.54
N VAL A 235 -22.31 -4.58 15.13
CA VAL A 235 -21.22 -4.16 16.00
C VAL A 235 -21.41 -4.73 17.40
N GLY A 236 -20.41 -5.46 17.89
CA GLY A 236 -20.41 -6.02 19.24
C GLY A 236 -20.16 -4.98 20.33
N LYS A 237 -20.25 -5.39 21.57
CA LYS A 237 -19.89 -4.53 22.70
C LYS A 237 -18.36 -4.49 22.85
N PRO A 238 -17.77 -3.31 23.15
CA PRO A 238 -16.35 -3.24 23.46
C PRO A 238 -16.03 -4.00 24.76
N VAL A 239 -14.92 -4.72 24.74
CA VAL A 239 -14.37 -5.43 25.89
C VAL A 239 -12.97 -4.94 26.20
N TRP A 240 -12.64 -4.75 27.46
CA TRP A 240 -11.28 -4.40 27.88
C TRP A 240 -10.40 -5.64 27.77
N VAL A 241 -9.24 -5.50 27.14
CA VAL A 241 -8.29 -6.61 26.97
C VAL A 241 -7.24 -6.66 28.10
N ASP A 242 -7.17 -5.61 28.90
CA ASP A 242 -6.25 -5.47 30.02
C ASP A 242 -6.95 -5.01 31.31
N ALA A 243 -6.41 -5.38 32.45
CA ALA A 243 -6.97 -5.02 33.78
C ALA A 243 -6.91 -3.51 34.04
N THR A 244 -5.97 -2.79 33.44
CA THR A 244 -5.81 -1.33 33.57
C THR A 244 -6.76 -0.55 32.67
N ARG A 245 -7.53 -1.23 31.81
CA ARG A 245 -8.49 -0.63 30.88
C ARG A 245 -7.84 0.41 29.95
N THR A 246 -6.64 0.12 29.49
CA THR A 246 -5.92 0.96 28.53
C THR A 246 -6.24 0.58 27.09
N VAL A 247 -6.67 -0.67 26.85
CA VAL A 247 -7.02 -1.15 25.51
C VAL A 247 -8.39 -1.81 25.52
N ASN A 248 -9.28 -1.35 24.66
CA ASN A 248 -10.51 -2.07 24.38
C ASN A 248 -10.51 -2.65 22.97
N ARG A 249 -11.24 -3.76 22.80
CA ARG A 249 -11.44 -4.46 21.56
C ARG A 249 -12.92 -4.58 21.28
N THR A 250 -13.32 -4.23 20.05
CA THR A 250 -14.67 -4.47 19.54
C THR A 250 -14.61 -5.48 18.40
N ALA A 251 -15.50 -6.44 18.39
CA ALA A 251 -15.65 -7.37 17.27
C ALA A 251 -17.04 -7.20 16.66
N SER A 252 -17.09 -7.16 15.32
CA SER A 252 -18.32 -7.05 14.55
C SER A 252 -18.40 -8.22 13.57
N THR A 253 -19.63 -8.70 13.33
CA THR A 253 -19.92 -9.74 12.34
C THR A 253 -20.71 -9.14 11.19
N CYS A 254 -20.34 -9.50 9.97
CA CYS A 254 -20.97 -8.95 8.77
C CYS A 254 -21.70 -10.06 8.00
N PRO A 255 -22.83 -9.74 7.32
CA PRO A 255 -23.65 -10.73 6.62
C PRO A 255 -22.93 -11.45 5.48
N ASP A 256 -21.89 -10.84 4.92
CA ASP A 256 -21.04 -11.43 3.88
C ASP A 256 -20.01 -12.44 4.40
N GLY A 257 -20.02 -12.70 5.73
CA GLY A 257 -19.08 -13.59 6.41
C GLY A 257 -17.76 -12.95 6.82
N SER A 258 -17.49 -11.70 6.42
CA SER A 258 -16.31 -10.98 6.87
C SER A 258 -16.38 -10.61 8.35
N LYS A 259 -15.23 -10.46 8.98
CA LYS A 259 -15.07 -10.06 10.38
C LYS A 259 -14.45 -8.67 10.43
N VAL A 260 -14.94 -7.81 11.32
CA VAL A 260 -14.31 -6.52 11.61
C VAL A 260 -13.95 -6.47 13.09
N VAL A 261 -12.67 -6.26 13.37
CA VAL A 261 -12.14 -6.13 14.74
C VAL A 261 -11.44 -4.78 14.84
N ASP A 262 -11.72 -4.03 15.88
CA ASP A 262 -10.97 -2.82 16.19
C ASP A 262 -10.40 -2.85 17.60
N TYR A 263 -9.20 -2.27 17.72
CA TYR A 263 -8.56 -1.98 19.00
C TYR A 263 -8.43 -0.47 19.15
N THR A 264 -8.95 0.05 20.25
CA THR A 264 -8.72 1.43 20.68
C THR A 264 -7.74 1.43 21.85
N VAL A 265 -6.63 2.17 21.70
CA VAL A 265 -5.55 2.26 22.68
C VAL A 265 -5.58 3.63 23.33
N ASN A 266 -5.95 3.71 24.61
CA ASN A 266 -5.91 4.92 25.41
C ASN A 266 -4.45 5.32 25.69
N GLY A 267 -4.16 6.62 25.72
CA GLY A 267 -2.80 7.13 25.92
C GLY A 267 -1.89 7.02 24.71
N MET A 268 -2.37 6.46 23.60
CA MET A 268 -1.60 6.33 22.37
C MET A 268 -2.00 7.39 21.34
N GLY A 269 -1.00 8.14 20.86
CA GLY A 269 -1.12 9.04 19.72
C GLY A 269 -0.97 8.31 18.38
N HIS A 270 -0.31 8.96 17.41
CA HIS A 270 -0.06 8.42 16.08
C HIS A 270 1.15 7.47 16.10
N ALA A 271 0.93 6.20 16.49
CA ALA A 271 1.99 5.22 16.66
C ALA A 271 1.53 3.80 16.30
N TRP A 272 2.48 2.90 16.10
CA TRP A 272 2.26 1.47 15.96
C TRP A 272 2.35 0.82 17.35
N PRO A 273 1.32 0.12 17.83
CA PRO A 273 1.38 -0.57 19.12
C PRO A 273 2.20 -1.87 18.98
N SER A 274 3.44 -1.84 19.42
CA SER A 274 4.38 -2.97 19.44
C SER A 274 5.48 -2.75 20.48
N ALA A 275 6.30 -3.75 20.71
CA ALA A 275 7.45 -3.65 21.58
C ALA A 275 8.46 -2.58 21.13
N SER A 276 8.64 -2.40 19.82
CA SER A 276 9.56 -1.44 19.20
C SER A 276 8.91 -0.09 18.89
N GLY A 277 7.57 -0.03 18.85
CA GLY A 277 6.78 1.17 18.63
C GLY A 277 6.26 1.77 19.94
N HIS A 278 4.95 1.90 20.04
CA HIS A 278 4.29 2.30 21.28
C HIS A 278 3.96 1.08 22.15
N ARG A 279 4.51 1.02 23.35
CA ARG A 279 4.19 -0.07 24.28
C ARG A 279 2.78 0.10 24.82
N ALA A 280 1.92 -0.87 24.50
CA ALA A 280 0.53 -0.95 24.92
C ALA A 280 0.24 -2.36 25.42
N ALA A 281 -0.94 -2.56 26.03
CA ALA A 281 -1.39 -3.89 26.44
C ALA A 281 -1.81 -4.77 25.25
N VAL A 282 -1.70 -4.28 24.02
CA VAL A 282 -1.84 -5.04 22.78
C VAL A 282 -0.60 -4.83 21.91
N ASP A 283 -0.09 -5.91 21.34
CA ASP A 283 0.87 -5.86 20.25
C ASP A 283 0.08 -6.03 18.92
N ALA A 284 0.09 -4.98 18.08
CA ALA A 284 -0.67 -4.99 16.84
C ALA A 284 -0.16 -6.08 15.89
N THR A 285 1.13 -6.34 15.88
CA THR A 285 1.78 -7.30 14.97
C THR A 285 1.36 -8.72 15.31
N ALA A 286 1.37 -9.09 16.57
CA ALA A 286 0.88 -10.39 17.03
C ALA A 286 -0.64 -10.54 16.80
N ALA A 287 -1.43 -9.53 17.20
CA ALA A 287 -2.88 -9.58 17.07
C ALA A 287 -3.36 -9.63 15.61
N MET A 288 -2.68 -8.92 14.69
CA MET A 288 -3.03 -9.01 13.27
C MET A 288 -2.65 -10.35 12.67
N TRP A 289 -1.54 -10.97 13.09
CA TRP A 289 -1.18 -12.29 12.59
C TRP A 289 -2.18 -13.37 13.03
N GLU A 290 -2.57 -13.39 14.30
CA GLU A 290 -3.63 -14.28 14.78
C GLU A 290 -4.92 -14.11 13.96
N PHE A 291 -5.29 -12.86 13.67
CA PHE A 291 -6.46 -12.55 12.86
C PHE A 291 -6.31 -13.03 11.41
N PHE A 292 -5.15 -12.82 10.80
CA PHE A 292 -4.84 -13.25 9.44
C PHE A 292 -4.86 -14.77 9.30
N ALA A 293 -4.19 -15.48 10.21
CA ALA A 293 -4.15 -16.94 10.21
C ALA A 293 -5.55 -17.57 10.33
N ALA A 294 -6.48 -16.88 11.02
CA ALA A 294 -7.88 -17.30 11.17
C ALA A 294 -8.81 -16.78 10.05
N SER A 295 -8.26 -16.13 9.00
CA SER A 295 -9.03 -15.49 7.93
C SER A 295 -8.43 -15.76 6.54
N PRO A 296 -8.16 -17.03 6.16
CA PRO A 296 -7.76 -17.33 4.79
C PRO A 296 -8.95 -17.11 3.83
N ARG A 297 -8.65 -16.81 2.57
CA ARG A 297 -9.67 -16.63 1.54
C ARG A 297 -10.30 -17.96 1.15
N GLY A 298 -11.63 -18.02 1.11
CA GLY A 298 -12.36 -19.18 0.60
C GLY A 298 -12.73 -20.23 1.64
N GLN A 299 -12.69 -19.87 2.94
CA GLN A 299 -13.36 -20.66 3.99
C GLN A 299 -14.70 -20.08 4.35
#